data_48245c12ea79e3483cea3f3ce2156e42
#
_entry.id   48245c12ea79e3483cea3f3ce2156e42
#
_cell.length_a   1.000
_cell.length_b   1.000
_cell.length_c   1.000
_cell.angle_alpha   90.00
_cell.angle_beta   90.00
_cell.angle_gamma   90.00
#
_symmetry.space_group_name_H-M   'P 1'
#
loop_
_entity.id
_entity.type
_entity.pdbx_description
1 polymer ?
#
loop_
_entity_poly.entity_id
_entity_poly.type
_entity_poly.pdbx_seq_one_letter_code
_entity_poly.pdbx_strand_id
1 'polypeptide(L)'
;MNFANKYKMSSRAKVNEKGLLIILSSPSGAGKSTLAQRIKAWDKNCVFSISATTRKPRDGEQDGKDYYFISEEEFNQKVADSEMLEHAEVFGNLYGSPIAPVSSSIDDGYDVLFDVDWQGSQQIINSNLGKYVLSICILPPSIEELESRLKLRNQDSDDVISSRMAKSVEEISHWPEYDYVVVNDDIDQTEEKLKIIITAERLRLSQQPGIVEFVRGLNSEFGDR
;
A
#
# COMPACT_ATOMS: atom_id res chain seq x y z
N MET A 1 30.70 5.53 20.18
CA MET A 1 31.18 6.01 18.87
C MET A 1 30.06 5.79 17.86
N ASN A 2 29.48 6.85 17.35
CA ASN A 2 28.24 6.85 16.59
C ASN A 2 28.56 6.54 15.11
N PHE A 3 28.21 5.35 14.61
CA PHE A 3 28.47 4.90 13.25
C PHE A 3 27.71 5.70 12.16
N ALA A 4 26.75 6.53 12.55
CA ALA A 4 25.89 7.29 11.64
C ALA A 4 26.58 8.47 10.92
N ASN A 5 27.81 8.84 11.28
CA ASN A 5 28.44 10.09 10.78
C ASN A 5 29.55 9.88 9.74
N LYS A 6 29.78 8.66 9.24
CA LYS A 6 30.91 8.36 8.34
C LYS A 6 30.56 8.30 6.84
N TYR A 7 29.27 8.33 6.49
CA TYR A 7 28.82 8.38 5.10
C TYR A 7 27.93 9.60 4.85
N LYS A 8 28.52 10.80 4.92
CA LYS A 8 27.98 11.92 4.17
C LYS A 8 28.13 11.55 2.69
N MET A 9 27.13 10.94 2.10
CA MET A 9 27.04 10.82 0.66
C MET A 9 27.17 12.24 0.07
N SER A 10 28.18 12.42 -0.75
CA SER A 10 28.37 13.61 -1.56
C SER A 10 27.09 13.91 -2.30
N SER A 11 26.65 15.18 -2.33
CA SER A 11 25.46 15.70 -2.98
C SER A 11 25.39 15.49 -4.51
N ARG A 12 26.16 14.58 -5.07
CA ARG A 12 26.38 14.40 -6.51
C ARG A 12 25.62 13.25 -7.20
N ALA A 13 24.92 12.40 -6.48
CA ALA A 13 24.15 11.35 -7.14
C ALA A 13 22.89 11.01 -6.33
N LYS A 14 21.85 11.81 -6.46
CA LYS A 14 20.51 11.28 -6.26
C LYS A 14 20.21 10.42 -7.49
N VAL A 15 20.35 9.10 -7.33
CA VAL A 15 19.69 8.16 -8.23
C VAL A 15 18.20 8.53 -8.12
N ASN A 16 17.58 8.90 -9.23
CA ASN A 16 16.18 9.29 -9.24
C ASN A 16 15.38 8.01 -8.96
N GLU A 17 14.91 7.86 -7.73
CA GLU A 17 14.13 6.71 -7.26
C GLU A 17 12.66 7.04 -7.47
N LYS A 18 11.91 6.12 -8.07
CA LYS A 18 10.44 6.19 -8.08
C LYS A 18 9.90 5.55 -6.82
N GLY A 19 8.77 6.08 -6.33
CA GLY A 19 8.06 5.48 -5.21
C GLY A 19 7.44 4.13 -5.55
N LEU A 20 7.14 3.34 -4.52
CA LEU A 20 6.44 2.07 -4.61
C LEU A 20 4.92 2.26 -4.45
N LEU A 21 4.15 1.36 -5.04
CA LEU A 21 2.75 1.12 -4.69
C LEU A 21 2.72 -0.02 -3.67
N ILE A 22 2.59 0.30 -2.40
CA ILE A 22 2.61 -0.70 -1.32
C ILE A 22 1.17 -1.15 -1.04
N ILE A 23 0.86 -2.38 -1.35
CA ILE A 23 -0.43 -3.00 -1.04
C ILE A 23 -0.27 -3.85 0.21
N LEU A 24 -1.03 -3.49 1.25
CA LEU A 24 -1.22 -4.36 2.40
C LEU A 24 -2.62 -4.96 2.32
N SER A 25 -2.69 -6.28 2.23
CA SER A 25 -3.95 -7.01 2.24
C SER A 25 -3.98 -8.00 3.39
N SER A 26 -5.15 -8.25 3.95
CA SER A 26 -5.31 -9.18 5.06
C SER A 26 -6.77 -9.51 5.31
N PRO A 27 -7.07 -10.63 5.92
CA PRO A 27 -8.40 -10.87 6.48
C PRO A 27 -8.73 -9.84 7.57
N SER A 28 -10.02 -9.54 7.69
CA SER A 28 -10.53 -8.60 8.71
C SER A 28 -10.12 -9.06 10.10
N GLY A 29 -9.44 -8.21 10.87
CA GLY A 29 -8.94 -8.54 12.23
C GLY A 29 -7.47 -8.95 12.29
N ALA A 30 -6.78 -9.16 11.16
CA ALA A 30 -5.36 -9.55 11.16
C ALA A 30 -4.37 -8.42 11.52
N GLY A 31 -4.83 -7.16 11.70
CA GLY A 31 -3.99 -6.04 12.15
C GLY A 31 -3.51 -5.10 11.05
N LYS A 32 -4.02 -5.22 9.82
CA LYS A 32 -3.63 -4.41 8.65
C LYS A 32 -3.60 -2.91 8.91
N SER A 33 -4.73 -2.34 9.35
CA SER A 33 -4.85 -0.88 9.53
C SER A 33 -3.88 -0.34 10.60
N THR A 34 -3.60 -1.11 11.66
CA THR A 34 -2.60 -0.74 12.67
C THR A 34 -1.19 -0.72 12.07
N LEU A 35 -0.84 -1.77 11.31
CA LEU A 35 0.46 -1.86 10.65
C LEU A 35 0.62 -0.76 9.58
N ALA A 36 -0.41 -0.49 8.79
CA ALA A 36 -0.42 0.58 7.80
C ALA A 36 -0.15 1.96 8.43
N GLN A 37 -0.80 2.27 9.57
CA GLN A 37 -0.55 3.51 10.31
C GLN A 37 0.88 3.57 10.88
N ARG A 38 1.41 2.44 11.37
CA ARG A 38 2.79 2.37 11.88
C ARG A 38 3.82 2.58 10.76
N ILE A 39 3.62 1.99 9.59
CA ILE A 39 4.49 2.20 8.41
C ILE A 39 4.46 3.67 7.97
N LYS A 40 3.27 4.29 7.90
CA LYS A 40 3.16 5.72 7.61
C LYS A 40 3.87 6.60 8.65
N ALA A 41 3.81 6.24 9.93
CA ALA A 41 4.48 6.98 11.00
C ALA A 41 6.00 6.80 10.97
N TRP A 42 6.48 5.62 10.55
CA TRP A 42 7.90 5.33 10.43
C TRP A 42 8.56 6.11 9.29
N ASP A 43 7.90 6.23 8.14
CA ASP A 43 8.48 6.88 6.96
C ASP A 43 7.59 8.02 6.45
N LYS A 44 8.14 9.23 6.45
CA LYS A 44 7.46 10.44 5.95
C LYS A 44 7.25 10.44 4.44
N ASN A 45 8.02 9.63 3.70
CA ASN A 45 7.86 9.45 2.25
C ASN A 45 6.79 8.42 1.91
N CYS A 46 6.15 7.80 2.91
CA CYS A 46 5.02 6.90 2.72
C CYS A 46 3.70 7.65 2.98
N VAL A 47 2.84 7.73 1.96
CA VAL A 47 1.54 8.39 2.03
C VAL A 47 0.42 7.39 1.75
N PHE A 48 -0.77 7.62 2.31
CA PHE A 48 -1.94 6.81 1.94
C PHE A 48 -2.50 7.25 0.60
N SER A 49 -2.96 6.29 -0.21
CA SER A 49 -3.85 6.57 -1.33
C SER A 49 -5.15 7.19 -0.80
N ILE A 50 -5.56 8.30 -1.39
CA ILE A 50 -6.85 8.92 -1.10
C ILE A 50 -7.84 8.41 -2.13
N SER A 51 -8.81 7.58 -1.70
CA SER A 51 -9.82 7.02 -2.59
C SER A 51 -10.93 8.03 -2.90
N ALA A 52 -11.51 7.93 -4.09
CA ALA A 52 -12.78 8.56 -4.42
C ALA A 52 -13.95 7.71 -3.88
N THR A 53 -15.04 8.35 -3.51
CA THR A 53 -16.25 7.66 -3.06
C THR A 53 -17.52 8.44 -3.39
N THR A 54 -18.61 7.72 -3.65
CA THR A 54 -19.95 8.29 -3.84
C THR A 54 -20.71 8.45 -2.51
N ARG A 55 -20.16 7.93 -1.42
CA ARG A 55 -20.71 8.10 -0.07
C ARG A 55 -20.60 9.57 0.35
N LYS A 56 -21.62 10.07 1.03
CA LYS A 56 -21.57 11.40 1.65
C LYS A 56 -20.51 11.47 2.75
N PRO A 57 -19.81 12.62 2.91
CA PRO A 57 -18.89 12.82 4.03
C PRO A 57 -19.58 12.59 5.39
N ARG A 58 -18.85 12.03 6.33
CA ARG A 58 -19.24 11.97 7.75
C ARG A 58 -18.74 13.23 8.47
N ASP A 59 -19.28 13.44 9.69
CA ASP A 59 -18.81 14.56 10.51
C ASP A 59 -17.30 14.46 10.76
N GLY A 60 -16.59 15.54 10.40
CA GLY A 60 -15.13 15.65 10.56
C GLY A 60 -14.31 15.20 9.35
N GLU A 61 -14.88 14.50 8.38
CA GLU A 61 -14.18 14.12 7.14
C GLU A 61 -14.02 15.33 6.19
N GLN A 62 -12.87 15.43 5.55
CA GLN A 62 -12.49 16.50 4.65
C GLN A 62 -12.25 15.99 3.23
N ASP A 63 -12.85 16.67 2.25
CA ASP A 63 -12.61 16.38 0.84
C ASP A 63 -11.14 16.58 0.46
N GLY A 64 -10.61 15.66 -0.36
CA GLY A 64 -9.22 15.66 -0.79
C GLY A 64 -8.22 15.25 0.29
N LYS A 65 -8.68 14.89 1.50
CA LYS A 65 -7.83 14.43 2.60
C LYS A 65 -8.20 13.03 3.09
N ASP A 66 -9.48 12.82 3.40
CA ASP A 66 -9.98 11.53 3.84
C ASP A 66 -10.48 10.72 2.64
N TYR A 67 -11.22 11.37 1.75
CA TYR A 67 -11.69 10.88 0.46
C TYR A 67 -11.83 12.03 -0.53
N TYR A 68 -11.91 11.72 -1.83
CA TYR A 68 -12.53 12.57 -2.84
C TYR A 68 -14.01 12.23 -2.89
N PHE A 69 -14.87 13.12 -2.38
CA PHE A 69 -16.33 12.90 -2.37
C PHE A 69 -16.93 13.38 -3.69
N ILE A 70 -17.28 12.45 -4.57
CA ILE A 70 -17.76 12.75 -5.92
C ILE A 70 -19.14 12.15 -6.16
N SER A 71 -19.84 12.61 -7.19
CA SER A 71 -21.14 12.03 -7.57
C SER A 71 -20.94 10.64 -8.21
N GLU A 72 -22.00 9.85 -8.20
CA GLU A 72 -22.01 8.53 -8.89
C GLU A 72 -21.77 8.68 -10.39
N GLU A 73 -22.32 9.75 -10.99
CA GLU A 73 -22.13 10.06 -12.41
C GLU A 73 -20.64 10.35 -12.71
N GLU A 74 -20.00 11.18 -11.90
CA GLU A 74 -18.56 11.49 -12.03
C GLU A 74 -17.71 10.23 -11.79
N PHE A 75 -18.06 9.41 -10.80
CA PHE A 75 -17.34 8.17 -10.52
C PHE A 75 -17.40 7.22 -11.71
N ASN A 76 -18.61 6.99 -12.25
CA ASN A 76 -18.81 6.11 -13.40
C ASN A 76 -18.10 6.63 -14.65
N GLN A 77 -18.06 7.95 -14.85
CA GLN A 77 -17.29 8.55 -15.93
C GLN A 77 -15.80 8.27 -15.79
N LYS A 78 -15.22 8.43 -14.58
CA LYS A 78 -13.80 8.12 -14.31
C LYS A 78 -13.47 6.64 -14.53
N VAL A 79 -14.38 5.73 -14.21
CA VAL A 79 -14.22 4.29 -14.53
C VAL A 79 -14.23 4.06 -16.03
N ALA A 80 -15.19 4.66 -16.76
CA ALA A 80 -15.29 4.53 -18.22
C ALA A 80 -14.05 5.09 -18.95
N ASP A 81 -13.48 6.18 -18.42
CA ASP A 81 -12.28 6.82 -18.96
C ASP A 81 -10.97 6.12 -18.51
N SER A 82 -11.08 5.01 -17.78
CA SER A 82 -9.92 4.27 -17.23
C SER A 82 -9.02 5.13 -16.32
N GLU A 83 -9.61 6.06 -15.57
CA GLU A 83 -8.91 6.94 -14.63
C GLU A 83 -8.79 6.35 -13.21
N MET A 84 -9.31 5.14 -12.97
CA MET A 84 -9.23 4.43 -11.68
C MET A 84 -8.23 3.28 -11.76
N LEU A 85 -7.37 3.14 -10.75
CA LEU A 85 -6.47 1.99 -10.56
C LEU A 85 -7.23 0.74 -10.14
N GLU A 86 -8.16 0.93 -9.22
CA GLU A 86 -9.09 -0.07 -8.73
C GLU A 86 -10.41 0.60 -8.35
N HIS A 87 -11.48 -0.15 -8.38
CA HIS A 87 -12.77 0.28 -7.89
C HIS A 87 -13.62 -0.90 -7.43
N ALA A 88 -14.49 -0.65 -6.44
CA ALA A 88 -15.43 -1.63 -5.91
C ALA A 88 -16.69 -0.95 -5.38
N GLU A 89 -17.78 -1.72 -5.30
CA GLU A 89 -18.98 -1.32 -4.58
C GLU A 89 -18.95 -1.92 -3.16
N VAL A 90 -19.14 -1.08 -2.17
CA VAL A 90 -19.19 -1.48 -0.75
C VAL A 90 -20.41 -0.86 -0.10
N PHE A 91 -21.35 -1.68 0.35
CA PHE A 91 -22.61 -1.26 0.99
C PHE A 91 -23.38 -0.19 0.18
N GLY A 92 -23.50 -0.40 -1.14
CA GLY A 92 -24.26 0.48 -2.02
C GLY A 92 -23.58 1.82 -2.32
N ASN A 93 -22.30 1.98 -2.01
CA ASN A 93 -21.48 3.13 -2.42
C ASN A 93 -20.27 2.65 -3.23
N LEU A 94 -19.85 3.46 -4.17
CA LEU A 94 -18.67 3.19 -4.97
C LEU A 94 -17.44 3.77 -4.27
N TYR A 95 -16.33 3.03 -4.37
CA TYR A 95 -15.01 3.42 -3.88
C TYR A 95 -13.98 3.08 -4.96
N GLY A 96 -12.95 3.89 -5.10
CA GLY A 96 -11.87 3.61 -6.04
C GLY A 96 -10.69 4.56 -5.88
N SER A 97 -9.53 4.15 -6.36
CA SER A 97 -8.28 4.91 -6.25
C SER A 97 -7.97 5.59 -7.59
N PRO A 98 -8.03 6.94 -7.68
CA PRO A 98 -7.70 7.67 -8.92
C PRO A 98 -6.24 7.49 -9.31
N ILE A 99 -5.97 7.27 -10.61
CA ILE A 99 -4.61 7.05 -11.13
C ILE A 99 -3.73 8.30 -11.00
N ALA A 100 -4.25 9.47 -11.33
CA ALA A 100 -3.45 10.69 -11.46
C ALA A 100 -2.73 11.10 -10.16
N PRO A 101 -3.38 11.16 -8.96
CA PRO A 101 -2.68 11.48 -7.72
C PRO A 101 -1.64 10.44 -7.33
N VAL A 102 -1.92 9.15 -7.58
CA VAL A 102 -1.01 8.04 -7.30
C VAL A 102 0.23 8.14 -8.20
N SER A 103 0.03 8.32 -9.51
CA SER A 103 1.13 8.46 -10.46
C SER A 103 2.03 9.65 -10.12
N SER A 104 1.44 10.81 -9.79
CA SER A 104 2.21 11.98 -9.37
C SER A 104 3.04 11.69 -8.12
N SER A 105 2.46 11.03 -7.12
CA SER A 105 3.18 10.72 -5.87
C SER A 105 4.39 9.82 -6.11
N ILE A 106 4.25 8.74 -6.90
CA ILE A 106 5.38 7.84 -7.19
C ILE A 106 6.45 8.52 -8.07
N ASP A 107 6.05 9.41 -8.97
CA ASP A 107 6.98 10.17 -9.80
C ASP A 107 7.80 11.16 -8.97
N ASP A 108 7.22 11.68 -7.89
CA ASP A 108 7.88 12.55 -6.90
C ASP A 108 8.71 11.76 -5.87
N GLY A 109 8.73 10.41 -5.96
CA GLY A 109 9.50 9.54 -5.07
C GLY A 109 8.80 9.18 -3.76
N TYR A 110 7.50 9.41 -3.65
CA TYR A 110 6.70 8.97 -2.50
C TYR A 110 6.17 7.56 -2.71
N ASP A 111 6.27 6.71 -1.70
CA ASP A 111 5.55 5.45 -1.68
C ASP A 111 4.07 5.68 -1.37
N VAL A 112 3.20 5.03 -2.11
CA VAL A 112 1.75 5.11 -1.90
C VAL A 112 1.24 3.83 -1.30
N LEU A 113 0.67 3.92 -0.09
CA LEU A 113 0.14 2.80 0.68
C LEU A 113 -1.35 2.62 0.40
N PHE A 114 -1.75 1.41 0.04
CA PHE A 114 -3.13 1.01 -0.22
C PHE A 114 -3.66 0.10 0.88
N ASP A 115 -4.84 0.43 1.38
CA ASP A 115 -5.64 -0.39 2.28
C ASP A 115 -6.85 -0.95 1.50
N VAL A 116 -6.60 -1.95 0.68
CA VAL A 116 -7.60 -2.57 -0.22
C VAL A 116 -7.76 -4.05 0.08
N ASP A 117 -8.85 -4.65 -0.40
CA ASP A 117 -9.05 -6.09 -0.37
C ASP A 117 -8.31 -6.81 -1.51
N TRP A 118 -8.47 -8.11 -1.62
CA TRP A 118 -7.79 -8.92 -2.65
C TRP A 118 -8.23 -8.51 -4.07
N GLN A 119 -9.50 -8.13 -4.29
CA GLN A 119 -10.01 -7.74 -5.61
C GLN A 119 -9.38 -6.41 -6.06
N GLY A 120 -9.34 -5.42 -5.18
CA GLY A 120 -8.65 -4.15 -5.44
C GLY A 120 -7.15 -4.36 -5.66
N SER A 121 -6.52 -5.25 -4.86
CA SER A 121 -5.11 -5.63 -5.04
C SER A 121 -4.85 -6.15 -6.45
N GLN A 122 -5.67 -7.06 -6.95
CA GLN A 122 -5.54 -7.63 -8.30
C GLN A 122 -5.70 -6.58 -9.40
N GLN A 123 -6.65 -5.65 -9.26
CA GLN A 123 -6.81 -4.55 -10.21
C GLN A 123 -5.55 -3.67 -10.27
N ILE A 124 -4.98 -3.31 -9.12
CA ILE A 124 -3.75 -2.50 -9.06
C ILE A 124 -2.55 -3.25 -9.66
N ILE A 125 -2.35 -4.51 -9.29
CA ILE A 125 -1.27 -5.37 -9.80
C ILE A 125 -1.33 -5.49 -11.33
N ASN A 126 -2.53 -5.63 -11.89
CA ASN A 126 -2.74 -5.78 -13.33
C ASN A 126 -2.80 -4.43 -14.10
N SER A 127 -2.66 -3.30 -13.40
CA SER A 127 -2.65 -1.97 -14.03
C SER A 127 -1.32 -1.66 -14.72
N ASN A 128 -1.28 -0.56 -15.48
CA ASN A 128 -0.05 -0.05 -16.08
C ASN A 128 1.01 0.41 -15.04
N LEU A 129 0.61 0.59 -13.78
CA LEU A 129 1.49 0.89 -12.65
C LEU A 129 1.94 -0.38 -11.90
N GLY A 130 1.49 -1.57 -12.28
CA GLY A 130 1.79 -2.84 -11.62
C GLY A 130 3.28 -3.13 -11.42
N LYS A 131 4.14 -2.64 -12.30
CA LYS A 131 5.61 -2.77 -12.17
C LYS A 131 6.22 -2.06 -10.96
N TYR A 132 5.48 -1.17 -10.32
CA TYR A 132 5.88 -0.45 -9.09
C TYR A 132 5.23 -1.05 -7.84
N VAL A 133 4.41 -2.09 -7.99
CA VAL A 133 3.70 -2.72 -6.89
C VAL A 133 4.63 -3.56 -6.04
N LEU A 134 4.47 -3.41 -4.74
CA LEU A 134 4.92 -4.29 -3.69
C LEU A 134 3.68 -4.78 -2.95
N SER A 135 3.32 -6.03 -3.12
CA SER A 135 2.12 -6.63 -2.51
C SER A 135 2.47 -7.54 -1.34
N ILE A 136 1.84 -7.30 -0.18
CA ILE A 136 2.10 -8.03 1.06
C ILE A 136 0.79 -8.53 1.66
N CYS A 137 0.67 -9.85 1.81
CA CYS A 137 -0.43 -10.48 2.52
C CYS A 137 -0.07 -10.63 4.00
N ILE A 138 -0.91 -10.11 4.90
CA ILE A 138 -0.74 -10.23 6.35
C ILE A 138 -1.74 -11.27 6.85
N LEU A 139 -1.23 -12.38 7.39
CA LEU A 139 -2.04 -13.46 7.94
C LEU A 139 -2.08 -13.41 9.46
N PRO A 140 -3.18 -13.84 10.10
CA PRO A 140 -3.22 -14.08 11.53
C PRO A 140 -2.41 -15.35 11.88
N PRO A 141 -1.96 -15.52 13.13
CA PRO A 141 -1.24 -16.73 13.55
C PRO A 141 -2.14 -17.99 13.58
N SER A 142 -3.45 -17.81 13.82
CA SER A 142 -4.46 -18.87 13.75
C SER A 142 -5.85 -18.29 13.50
N ILE A 143 -6.79 -19.15 13.11
CA ILE A 143 -8.20 -18.77 12.95
C ILE A 143 -8.84 -18.46 14.30
N GLU A 144 -8.46 -19.16 15.36
CA GLU A 144 -8.94 -18.90 16.73
C GLU A 144 -8.53 -17.49 17.21
N GLU A 145 -7.29 -17.08 16.94
CA GLU A 145 -6.80 -15.76 17.28
C GLU A 145 -7.53 -14.68 16.46
N LEU A 146 -7.78 -14.92 15.17
CA LEU A 146 -8.55 -14.03 14.32
C LEU A 146 -9.97 -13.81 14.87
N GLU A 147 -10.66 -14.87 15.22
CA GLU A 147 -12.01 -14.82 15.82
C GLU A 147 -12.00 -14.06 17.16
N SER A 148 -11.00 -14.33 18.00
CA SER A 148 -10.79 -13.61 19.26
C SER A 148 -10.63 -12.10 19.04
N ARG A 149 -9.80 -11.70 18.09
CA ARG A 149 -9.57 -10.28 17.74
C ARG A 149 -10.84 -9.61 17.20
N LEU A 150 -11.66 -10.32 16.43
CA LEU A 150 -12.94 -9.80 15.95
C LEU A 150 -13.93 -9.59 17.10
N LYS A 151 -14.03 -10.54 18.03
CA LYS A 151 -14.90 -10.45 19.22
C LYS A 151 -14.48 -9.34 20.18
N LEU A 152 -13.16 -9.14 20.38
CA LEU A 152 -12.64 -8.10 21.28
C LEU A 152 -12.94 -6.66 20.80
N ARG A 153 -13.18 -6.45 19.51
CA ARG A 153 -13.60 -5.12 19.00
C ARG A 153 -14.99 -4.68 19.48
N ASN A 154 -15.79 -5.58 20.07
CA ASN A 154 -17.05 -5.35 20.77
C ASN A 154 -18.10 -4.50 19.99
N GLN A 155 -18.05 -4.49 18.68
CA GLN A 155 -18.89 -3.65 17.82
C GLN A 155 -19.88 -4.46 16.98
N ASP A 156 -19.77 -5.80 16.98
CA ASP A 156 -20.50 -6.66 16.06
C ASP A 156 -21.29 -7.76 16.79
N SER A 157 -22.46 -8.11 16.25
CA SER A 157 -23.22 -9.28 16.68
C SER A 157 -22.56 -10.58 16.22
N ASP A 158 -22.90 -11.71 16.82
CA ASP A 158 -22.37 -13.03 16.46
C ASP A 158 -22.60 -13.37 14.98
N ASP A 159 -23.73 -12.96 14.40
CA ASP A 159 -24.02 -13.15 12.96
C ASP A 159 -23.05 -12.36 12.08
N VAL A 160 -22.72 -11.12 12.47
CA VAL A 160 -21.73 -10.30 11.75
C VAL A 160 -20.33 -10.89 11.88
N ILE A 161 -19.96 -11.41 13.05
CA ILE A 161 -18.67 -12.09 13.26
C ILE A 161 -18.58 -13.33 12.36
N SER A 162 -19.63 -14.15 12.32
CA SER A 162 -19.70 -15.35 11.48
C SER A 162 -19.55 -15.00 9.99
N SER A 163 -20.22 -13.95 9.53
CA SER A 163 -20.10 -13.45 8.16
C SER A 163 -18.68 -12.98 7.83
N ARG A 164 -18.02 -12.25 8.75
CA ARG A 164 -16.63 -11.81 8.60
C ARG A 164 -15.66 -12.97 8.60
N MET A 165 -15.88 -13.99 9.44
CA MET A 165 -15.05 -15.18 9.43
C MET A 165 -15.13 -15.94 8.10
N ALA A 166 -16.34 -16.07 7.53
CA ALA A 166 -16.51 -16.70 6.21
C ALA A 166 -15.75 -15.93 5.12
N LYS A 167 -15.83 -14.59 5.08
CA LYS A 167 -15.04 -13.76 4.17
C LYS A 167 -13.54 -13.88 4.39
N SER A 168 -13.12 -14.01 5.66
CA SER A 168 -11.70 -14.15 5.98
C SER A 168 -11.07 -15.41 5.40
N VAL A 169 -11.83 -16.51 5.28
CA VAL A 169 -11.36 -17.74 4.62
C VAL A 169 -11.11 -17.49 3.12
N GLU A 170 -12.01 -16.75 2.47
CA GLU A 170 -11.85 -16.34 1.08
C GLU A 170 -10.61 -15.44 0.92
N GLU A 171 -10.50 -14.38 1.71
CA GLU A 171 -9.35 -13.46 1.69
C GLU A 171 -8.02 -14.19 1.91
N ILE A 172 -7.96 -15.14 2.85
CA ILE A 172 -6.77 -15.97 3.12
C ILE A 172 -6.42 -16.82 1.88
N SER A 173 -7.39 -17.36 1.14
CA SER A 173 -7.12 -18.25 0.01
C SER A 173 -6.34 -17.58 -1.13
N HIS A 174 -6.36 -16.25 -1.20
CA HIS A 174 -5.63 -15.45 -2.19
C HIS A 174 -4.16 -15.18 -1.84
N TRP A 175 -3.63 -15.72 -0.72
CA TRP A 175 -2.24 -15.50 -0.31
C TRP A 175 -1.18 -15.80 -1.41
N PRO A 176 -1.35 -16.78 -2.33
CA PRO A 176 -0.33 -17.04 -3.35
C PRO A 176 -0.19 -15.94 -4.42
N GLU A 177 -1.10 -14.96 -4.43
CA GLU A 177 -1.14 -13.88 -5.42
C GLU A 177 -0.29 -12.67 -4.99
N TYR A 178 0.34 -12.72 -3.81
CA TYR A 178 1.15 -11.64 -3.24
C TYR A 178 2.64 -11.94 -3.32
N ASP A 179 3.46 -10.88 -3.43
CA ASP A 179 4.92 -11.00 -3.44
C ASP A 179 5.47 -11.51 -2.11
N TYR A 180 4.83 -11.11 -1.01
CA TYR A 180 5.24 -11.49 0.35
C TYR A 180 4.05 -11.88 1.20
N VAL A 181 4.30 -12.85 2.10
CA VAL A 181 3.34 -13.26 3.13
C VAL A 181 3.99 -13.12 4.49
N VAL A 182 3.33 -12.41 5.41
CA VAL A 182 3.82 -12.18 6.77
C VAL A 182 2.76 -12.61 7.78
N VAL A 183 3.13 -13.47 8.72
CA VAL A 183 2.25 -13.84 9.84
C VAL A 183 2.39 -12.82 10.95
N ASN A 184 1.26 -12.22 11.36
CA ASN A 184 1.18 -11.23 12.44
C ASN A 184 0.80 -11.90 13.77
N ASP A 185 1.77 -12.55 14.35
CA ASP A 185 1.75 -13.10 15.72
C ASP A 185 2.10 -12.02 16.77
N ASP A 186 3.10 -11.21 16.47
CA ASP A 186 3.53 -10.07 17.26
C ASP A 186 3.61 -8.82 16.35
N ILE A 187 2.91 -7.76 16.76
CA ILE A 187 2.75 -6.55 15.93
C ILE A 187 4.07 -5.81 15.72
N ASP A 188 4.95 -5.78 16.72
CA ASP A 188 6.21 -5.05 16.66
C ASP A 188 7.21 -5.79 15.76
N GLN A 189 7.29 -7.11 15.88
CA GLN A 189 8.10 -7.93 14.97
C GLN A 189 7.57 -7.90 13.53
N THR A 190 6.25 -7.87 13.37
CA THR A 190 5.62 -7.78 12.05
C THR A 190 5.91 -6.43 11.40
N GLU A 191 5.85 -5.33 12.15
CA GLU A 191 6.26 -4.00 11.68
C GLU A 191 7.71 -4.01 11.18
N GLU A 192 8.65 -4.61 11.94
CA GLU A 192 10.06 -4.68 11.52
C GLU A 192 10.24 -5.52 10.25
N LYS A 193 9.51 -6.64 10.09
CA LYS A 193 9.50 -7.41 8.84
C LYS A 193 9.03 -6.57 7.65
N LEU A 194 7.95 -5.79 7.82
CA LEU A 194 7.44 -4.89 6.77
C LEU A 194 8.46 -3.81 6.40
N LYS A 195 9.12 -3.18 7.37
CA LYS A 195 10.18 -2.19 7.13
C LYS A 195 11.35 -2.77 6.32
N ILE A 196 11.76 -4.00 6.66
CA ILE A 196 12.82 -4.72 5.93
C ILE A 196 12.41 -4.96 4.47
N ILE A 197 11.19 -5.48 4.24
CA ILE A 197 10.66 -5.74 2.90
C ILE A 197 10.61 -4.45 2.08
N ILE A 198 10.01 -3.39 2.60
CA ILE A 198 9.90 -2.10 1.90
C ILE A 198 11.28 -1.53 1.57
N THR A 199 12.21 -1.58 2.53
CA THR A 199 13.58 -1.07 2.32
C THR A 199 14.31 -1.86 1.23
N ALA A 200 14.16 -3.18 1.22
CA ALA A 200 14.78 -4.05 0.21
C ALA A 200 14.18 -3.82 -1.19
N GLU A 201 12.86 -3.66 -1.29
CA GLU A 201 12.21 -3.41 -2.58
C GLU A 201 12.61 -2.07 -3.21
N ARG A 202 12.80 -1.03 -2.43
CA ARG A 202 13.33 0.26 -2.93
C ARG A 202 14.71 0.13 -3.57
N LEU A 203 15.51 -0.85 -3.15
CA LEU A 203 16.85 -1.11 -3.69
C LEU A 203 16.85 -2.02 -4.92
N ARG A 204 15.71 -2.55 -5.34
CA ARG A 204 15.62 -3.33 -6.58
C ARG A 204 16.05 -2.49 -7.78
N LEU A 205 16.79 -3.10 -8.68
CA LEU A 205 17.27 -2.44 -9.90
C LEU A 205 16.10 -1.82 -10.72
N SER A 206 14.95 -2.48 -10.76
CA SER A 206 13.75 -2.01 -11.44
C SER A 206 13.17 -0.71 -10.83
N GLN A 207 13.46 -0.43 -9.56
CA GLN A 207 13.01 0.76 -8.84
C GLN A 207 14.03 1.92 -8.86
N GLN A 208 15.16 1.72 -9.55
CA GLN A 208 16.24 2.69 -9.63
C GLN A 208 16.45 3.19 -11.08
N PRO A 209 15.49 3.92 -11.68
CA PRO A 209 15.59 4.34 -13.08
C PRO A 209 16.83 5.21 -13.37
N GLY A 210 17.35 5.94 -12.38
CA GLY A 210 18.53 6.78 -12.51
C GLY A 210 19.87 6.04 -12.46
N ILE A 211 19.89 4.73 -12.12
CA ILE A 211 21.14 3.98 -11.96
C ILE A 211 21.95 3.86 -13.25
N VAL A 212 21.27 3.82 -14.39
CA VAL A 212 21.93 3.73 -15.71
C VAL A 212 22.75 5.00 -15.98
N GLU A 213 22.19 6.18 -15.75
CA GLU A 213 22.87 7.46 -15.94
C GLU A 213 24.01 7.64 -14.93
N PHE A 214 23.80 7.20 -13.70
CA PHE A 214 24.85 7.19 -12.69
C PHE A 214 26.06 6.34 -13.12
N VAL A 215 25.82 5.11 -13.60
CA VAL A 215 26.90 4.22 -14.07
C VAL A 215 27.59 4.78 -15.32
N ARG A 216 26.84 5.39 -16.25
CA ARG A 216 27.43 6.09 -17.40
C ARG A 216 28.37 7.24 -16.97
N GLY A 217 27.96 8.00 -15.96
CA GLY A 217 28.81 9.03 -15.35
C GLY A 217 30.11 8.48 -14.81
N LEU A 218 30.06 7.38 -14.06
CA LEU A 218 31.26 6.70 -13.55
C LEU A 218 32.21 6.24 -14.67
N ASN A 219 31.64 5.69 -15.75
CA ASN A 219 32.44 5.24 -16.89
C ASN A 219 33.13 6.43 -17.62
N SER A 220 32.44 7.59 -17.73
CA SER A 220 33.04 8.80 -18.31
C SER A 220 34.19 9.30 -17.44
N GLU A 221 34.01 9.39 -16.11
CA GLU A 221 35.06 9.79 -15.19
C GLU A 221 36.30 8.87 -15.22
N PHE A 222 36.08 7.57 -15.54
CA PHE A 222 37.15 6.61 -15.69
C PHE A 222 37.90 6.78 -17.02
N GLY A 223 37.19 7.12 -18.12
CA GLY A 223 37.77 7.33 -19.44
C GLY A 223 38.59 8.62 -19.55
N ASP A 224 38.35 9.60 -18.67
CA ASP A 224 39.09 10.87 -18.62
C ASP A 224 40.36 10.83 -17.77
N ARG A 225 40.72 9.64 -17.23
CA ARG A 225 41.94 9.40 -16.46
C ARG A 225 43.04 8.75 -17.31
#